data_2863848d01be417cc4a5d8c9f8def836
#
_entry.id   2863848d01be417cc4a5d8c9f8def836
#
_cell.length_a   1.000
_cell.length_b   1.000
_cell.length_c   1.000
_cell.angle_alpha   90.00
_cell.angle_beta   90.00
_cell.angle_gamma   90.00
#
_symmetry.space_group_name_H-M   'P 1'
#
loop_
_entity.id
_entity.type
_entity.pdbx_description
1 polymer ?
#
loop_
_entity_poly.entity_id
_entity_poly.type
_entity_poly.pdbx_seq_one_letter_code
_entity_poly.pdbx_strand_id
1 'polypeptide(L)'
;MPKSALLCSILALTLVGTACRSLSAPASAPNIESGRYYAVLLANGSLYFGQLEGLGTPYPVLKDVYYVQSNVNQETKAVNNSLVKRGREWHGPDRMFINEKAIIFVEPVGKDSRVSQLIEESKKQ
;
A
#
# COMPACT_ATOMS: atom_id res chain seq x y z
N MET A 1 -69.06 53.36 -7.15
CA MET A 1 -67.65 53.81 -6.93
C MET A 1 -66.80 52.62 -6.61
N PRO A 2 -66.08 52.14 -7.55
CA PRO A 2 -65.23 51.00 -7.25
C PRO A 2 -63.93 51.46 -6.59
N LYS A 3 -63.58 50.88 -5.47
CA LYS A 3 -62.31 51.07 -4.81
C LYS A 3 -61.33 50.00 -5.27
N SER A 4 -60.36 50.44 -6.01
CA SER A 4 -59.28 49.57 -6.44
C SER A 4 -58.38 49.20 -5.25
N ALA A 5 -58.34 47.93 -4.92
CA ALA A 5 -57.33 47.41 -3.98
C ALA A 5 -56.13 46.90 -4.76
N LEU A 6 -55.01 47.62 -4.57
CA LEU A 6 -53.70 47.17 -5.07
C LEU A 6 -53.22 46.01 -4.19
N LEU A 7 -53.18 44.80 -4.75
CA LEU A 7 -52.44 43.69 -4.16
C LEU A 7 -50.99 43.80 -4.54
N CYS A 8 -50.18 44.14 -3.57
CA CYS A 8 -48.71 44.07 -3.70
C CYS A 8 -48.25 42.61 -3.45
N SER A 9 -48.04 41.85 -4.51
CA SER A 9 -47.44 40.50 -4.43
C SER A 9 -45.96 40.63 -4.24
N ILE A 10 -45.49 40.37 -3.03
CA ILE A 10 -44.06 40.22 -2.73
C ILE A 10 -43.67 38.78 -3.08
N LEU A 11 -43.04 38.63 -4.24
CA LEU A 11 -42.44 37.35 -4.66
C LEU A 11 -41.11 37.16 -3.95
N ALA A 12 -41.11 36.40 -2.86
CA ALA A 12 -39.92 36.00 -2.17
C ALA A 12 -39.18 34.89 -2.96
N LEU A 13 -38.16 35.25 -3.72
CA LEU A 13 -37.31 34.32 -4.45
C LEU A 13 -36.34 33.70 -3.46
N THR A 14 -36.67 32.54 -2.93
CA THR A 14 -35.75 31.73 -2.12
C THR A 14 -34.74 31.07 -3.03
N LEU A 15 -33.51 31.60 -3.08
CA LEU A 15 -32.37 30.92 -3.67
C LEU A 15 -31.98 29.71 -2.79
N VAL A 16 -32.45 28.52 -3.18
CA VAL A 16 -31.94 27.27 -2.63
C VAL A 16 -30.59 27.03 -3.24
N GLY A 17 -29.53 27.42 -2.53
CA GLY A 17 -28.16 27.09 -2.88
C GLY A 17 -27.94 25.59 -2.71
N THR A 18 -28.00 24.85 -3.82
CA THR A 18 -27.60 23.44 -3.88
C THR A 18 -26.09 23.39 -3.73
N ALA A 19 -25.60 23.23 -2.49
CA ALA A 19 -24.22 22.91 -2.25
C ALA A 19 -23.97 21.49 -2.79
N CYS A 20 -23.43 21.39 -4.00
CA CYS A 20 -22.84 20.16 -4.51
C CYS A 20 -21.62 19.87 -3.66
N ARG A 21 -21.80 19.08 -2.60
CA ARG A 21 -20.68 18.39 -1.96
C ARG A 21 -20.20 17.36 -2.95
N SER A 22 -19.08 17.67 -3.61
CA SER A 22 -18.32 16.67 -4.33
C SER A 22 -17.86 15.63 -3.30
N LEU A 23 -18.58 14.53 -3.21
CA LEU A 23 -18.12 13.33 -2.54
C LEU A 23 -16.97 12.81 -3.40
N SER A 24 -15.75 13.24 -3.08
CA SER A 24 -14.54 12.59 -3.63
C SER A 24 -14.65 11.13 -3.25
N ALA A 25 -14.81 10.26 -4.25
CA ALA A 25 -14.73 8.83 -4.03
C ALA A 25 -13.39 8.53 -3.34
N PRO A 26 -13.38 7.68 -2.30
CA PRO A 26 -12.11 7.29 -1.67
C PRO A 26 -11.20 6.75 -2.76
N ALA A 27 -9.94 7.23 -2.79
CA ALA A 27 -8.96 6.73 -3.74
C ALA A 27 -8.87 5.21 -3.56
N SER A 28 -9.19 4.45 -4.61
CA SER A 28 -9.08 3.00 -4.59
C SER A 28 -7.61 2.62 -4.44
N ALA A 29 -7.32 1.59 -3.64
CA ALA A 29 -5.98 1.04 -3.54
C ALA A 29 -5.47 0.64 -4.94
N PRO A 30 -4.16 0.80 -5.21
CA PRO A 30 -3.58 0.38 -6.47
C PRO A 30 -3.83 -1.10 -6.73
N ASN A 31 -4.01 -1.46 -7.99
CA ASN A 31 -4.24 -2.85 -8.38
C ASN A 31 -2.96 -3.66 -8.17
N ILE A 32 -3.05 -4.69 -7.33
CA ILE A 32 -1.97 -5.63 -7.04
C ILE A 32 -2.12 -6.86 -7.91
N GLU A 33 -1.10 -7.15 -8.71
CA GLU A 33 -1.06 -8.33 -9.58
C GLU A 33 -0.77 -9.59 -8.75
N SER A 34 -1.62 -10.61 -8.87
CA SER A 34 -1.44 -11.89 -8.18
C SER A 34 -0.14 -12.58 -8.63
N GLY A 35 0.61 -13.11 -7.67
CA GLY A 35 1.86 -13.82 -7.91
C GLY A 35 3.08 -12.93 -8.21
N ARG A 36 2.90 -11.62 -8.34
CA ARG A 36 4.00 -10.67 -8.50
C ARG A 36 4.60 -10.30 -7.16
N TYR A 37 5.93 -10.13 -7.14
CA TYR A 37 6.63 -9.64 -5.96
C TYR A 37 6.58 -8.12 -5.87
N TYR A 38 6.42 -7.65 -4.65
CA TYR A 38 6.42 -6.23 -4.28
C TYR A 38 7.42 -5.98 -3.16
N ALA A 39 8.07 -4.82 -3.22
CA ALA A 39 8.82 -4.27 -2.11
C ALA A 39 7.87 -3.49 -1.20
N VAL A 40 7.88 -3.78 0.09
CA VAL A 40 7.05 -3.13 1.10
C VAL A 40 7.95 -2.53 2.16
N LEU A 41 8.00 -1.19 2.24
CA LEU A 41 8.73 -0.47 3.28
C LEU A 41 7.80 -0.15 4.44
N LEU A 42 8.22 -0.51 5.63
CA LEU A 42 7.53 -0.22 6.87
C LEU A 42 8.09 1.03 7.59
N ALA A 43 7.27 1.64 8.43
CA ALA A 43 7.61 2.85 9.17
C ALA A 43 8.83 2.68 10.11
N ASN A 44 9.16 1.46 10.52
CA ASN A 44 10.36 1.14 11.29
C ASN A 44 11.63 1.00 10.43
N GLY A 45 11.56 1.26 9.12
CA GLY A 45 12.67 1.12 8.18
C GLY A 45 12.89 -0.29 7.65
N SER A 46 12.07 -1.27 8.03
CA SER A 46 12.18 -2.63 7.50
C SER A 46 11.64 -2.70 6.07
N LEU A 47 12.41 -3.29 5.17
CA LEU A 47 12.04 -3.53 3.78
C LEU A 47 11.88 -5.03 3.54
N TYR A 48 10.70 -5.44 3.09
CA TYR A 48 10.39 -6.81 2.73
C TYR A 48 10.00 -6.93 1.27
N PHE A 49 10.29 -8.10 0.70
CA PHE A 49 9.89 -8.46 -0.66
C PHE A 49 9.00 -9.70 -0.58
N GLY A 50 7.87 -9.68 -1.25
CA GLY A 50 6.96 -10.82 -1.23
C GLY A 50 5.76 -10.60 -2.15
N GLN A 51 4.91 -11.61 -2.22
CA GLN A 51 3.65 -11.55 -2.95
C GLN A 51 2.61 -10.89 -2.05
N LEU A 52 2.17 -9.69 -2.43
CA LEU A 52 1.26 -8.87 -1.65
C LEU A 52 -0.19 -9.14 -2.06
N GLU A 53 -1.05 -9.28 -1.07
CA GLU A 53 -2.51 -9.43 -1.24
C GLU A 53 -3.24 -8.49 -0.28
N GLY A 54 -4.42 -8.03 -0.68
CA GLY A 54 -5.31 -7.25 0.18
C GLY A 54 -4.81 -5.85 0.54
N LEU A 55 -4.03 -5.20 -0.33
CA LEU A 55 -3.67 -3.80 -0.15
C LEU A 55 -4.94 -2.95 -0.11
N GLY A 56 -5.05 -2.05 0.87
CA GLY A 56 -6.26 -1.27 1.14
C GLY A 56 -7.18 -1.89 2.19
N THR A 57 -6.86 -3.08 2.68
CA THR A 57 -7.48 -3.65 3.89
C THR A 57 -6.67 -3.29 5.14
N PRO A 58 -7.24 -3.38 6.35
CA PRO A 58 -6.50 -3.05 7.58
C PRO A 58 -5.24 -3.88 7.80
N TYR A 59 -5.21 -5.13 7.28
CA TYR A 59 -4.09 -6.06 7.41
C TYR A 59 -3.81 -6.76 6.08
N PRO A 60 -3.16 -6.08 5.11
CA PRO A 60 -2.66 -6.74 3.92
C PRO A 60 -1.70 -7.87 4.27
N VAL A 61 -1.65 -8.88 3.42
CA VAL A 61 -0.88 -10.11 3.62
C VAL A 61 0.30 -10.14 2.67
N LEU A 62 1.48 -10.41 3.17
CA LEU A 62 2.68 -10.66 2.39
C LEU A 62 3.07 -12.13 2.49
N LYS A 63 3.14 -12.83 1.36
CA LYS A 63 3.49 -14.24 1.25
C LYS A 63 4.85 -14.40 0.58
N ASP A 64 5.48 -15.55 0.80
CA ASP A 64 6.79 -15.89 0.24
C ASP A 64 7.80 -14.76 0.44
N VAL A 65 8.04 -14.41 1.70
CA VAL A 65 8.68 -13.16 2.12
C VAL A 65 10.18 -13.30 2.18
N TYR A 66 10.87 -12.30 1.64
CA TYR A 66 12.32 -12.14 1.68
C TYR A 66 12.70 -10.79 2.26
N TYR A 67 13.90 -10.69 2.78
CA TYR A 67 14.51 -9.44 3.23
C TYR A 67 16.01 -9.44 2.96
N VAL A 68 16.62 -8.27 2.92
CA VAL A 68 18.08 -8.14 2.77
C VAL A 68 18.70 -8.14 4.14
N GLN A 69 19.67 -9.03 4.33
CA GLN A 69 20.57 -9.06 5.49
C GLN A 69 21.93 -8.55 5.08
N SER A 70 22.41 -7.54 5.78
CA SER A 70 23.76 -6.97 5.58
C SER A 70 24.70 -7.49 6.64
N ASN A 71 25.82 -8.09 6.22
CA ASN A 71 26.89 -8.54 7.08
C ASN A 71 28.15 -7.73 6.78
N VAL A 72 28.73 -7.14 7.83
CA VAL A 72 30.00 -6.40 7.73
C VAL A 72 31.14 -7.31 8.15
N ASN A 73 32.10 -7.52 7.26
CA ASN A 73 33.36 -8.18 7.62
C ASN A 73 34.15 -7.25 8.52
N GLN A 74 34.44 -7.68 9.74
CA GLN A 74 35.15 -6.83 10.73
C GLN A 74 36.61 -6.51 10.35
N GLU A 75 37.25 -7.38 9.60
CA GLU A 75 38.64 -7.21 9.19
C GLU A 75 38.76 -6.30 7.95
N THR A 76 38.01 -6.60 6.90
CA THR A 76 38.07 -5.89 5.62
C THR A 76 37.13 -4.69 5.51
N LYS A 77 36.18 -4.54 6.47
CA LYS A 77 35.09 -3.56 6.43
C LYS A 77 34.16 -3.69 5.20
N ALA A 78 34.29 -4.77 4.44
CA ALA A 78 33.42 -5.06 3.32
C ALA A 78 32.01 -5.37 3.80
N VAL A 79 31.00 -4.80 3.12
CA VAL A 79 29.58 -5.05 3.37
C VAL A 79 29.08 -6.09 2.37
N ASN A 80 28.64 -7.23 2.87
CA ASN A 80 28.03 -8.29 2.07
C ASN A 80 26.52 -8.32 2.33
N ASN A 81 25.73 -8.11 1.28
CA ASN A 81 24.29 -8.18 1.33
C ASN A 81 23.81 -9.53 0.79
N SER A 82 22.95 -10.19 1.54
CA SER A 82 22.31 -11.45 1.13
C SER A 82 20.80 -11.33 1.23
N LEU A 83 20.11 -11.93 0.27
CA LEU A 83 18.65 -12.07 0.32
C LEU A 83 18.30 -13.30 1.15
N VAL A 84 17.51 -13.10 2.20
CA VAL A 84 17.13 -14.17 3.13
C VAL A 84 15.62 -14.41 3.03
N LYS A 85 15.23 -15.66 2.88
CA LYS A 85 13.82 -16.07 2.91
C LYS A 85 13.36 -16.17 4.37
N ARG A 86 12.21 -15.57 4.68
CA ARG A 86 11.51 -15.79 5.95
C ARG A 86 10.88 -17.18 5.99
N GLY A 87 10.65 -17.68 7.20
CA GLY A 87 10.06 -18.98 7.44
C GLY A 87 10.95 -19.94 8.23
N ARG A 88 12.22 -19.57 8.45
CA ARG A 88 13.18 -20.33 9.26
C ARG A 88 13.28 -19.85 10.71
N GLU A 89 12.51 -18.82 11.05
CA GLU A 89 12.39 -18.34 12.43
C GLU A 89 11.73 -19.44 13.30
N TRP A 90 11.97 -19.40 14.59
CA TRP A 90 11.49 -20.43 15.53
C TRP A 90 9.98 -20.67 15.49
N HIS A 91 9.20 -19.65 15.14
CA HIS A 91 7.74 -19.77 14.97
C HIS A 91 7.31 -20.14 13.55
N GLY A 92 8.27 -20.31 12.60
CA GLY A 92 8.05 -20.82 11.24
C GLY A 92 6.97 -20.09 10.44
N PRO A 93 7.03 -18.74 10.29
CA PRO A 93 5.95 -18.00 9.64
C PRO A 93 5.89 -18.32 8.14
N ASP A 94 4.70 -18.60 7.61
CA ASP A 94 4.45 -18.79 6.18
C ASP A 94 4.01 -17.50 5.47
N ARG A 95 3.56 -16.52 6.23
CA ARG A 95 3.07 -15.22 5.74
C ARG A 95 3.18 -14.15 6.81
N MET A 96 3.09 -12.89 6.40
CA MET A 96 3.04 -11.74 7.31
C MET A 96 1.73 -11.00 7.13
N PHE A 97 1.03 -10.75 8.22
CA PHE A 97 -0.07 -9.79 8.29
C PHE A 97 0.54 -8.44 8.70
N ILE A 98 0.42 -7.45 7.83
CA ILE A 98 1.03 -6.15 8.05
C ILE A 98 -0.08 -5.16 8.41
N ASN A 99 0.14 -4.33 9.44
CA ASN A 99 -0.77 -3.23 9.69
C ASN A 99 -0.62 -2.20 8.54
N GLU A 100 -1.70 -1.92 7.83
CA GLU A 100 -1.71 -0.96 6.70
C GLU A 100 -1.10 0.38 7.09
N LYS A 101 -1.37 0.86 8.30
CA LYS A 101 -0.84 2.14 8.81
C LYS A 101 0.68 2.16 9.00
N ALA A 102 1.32 0.99 9.03
CA ALA A 102 2.77 0.86 9.13
C ALA A 102 3.45 0.86 7.74
N ILE A 103 2.72 0.82 6.65
CA ILE A 103 3.26 0.81 5.29
C ILE A 103 3.55 2.24 4.84
N ILE A 104 4.80 2.49 4.43
CA ILE A 104 5.22 3.78 3.85
C ILE A 104 5.03 3.77 2.34
N PHE A 105 5.55 2.74 1.66
CA PHE A 105 5.32 2.55 0.23
C PHE A 105 5.27 1.07 -0.16
N VAL A 106 4.68 0.81 -1.31
CA VAL A 106 4.66 -0.48 -1.99
C VAL A 106 5.11 -0.26 -3.42
N GLU A 107 6.11 -1.00 -3.87
CA GLU A 107 6.66 -0.91 -5.23
C GLU A 107 6.73 -2.29 -5.87
N PRO A 108 6.37 -2.43 -7.15
CA PRO A 108 6.52 -3.70 -7.85
C PRO A 108 8.01 -4.02 -8.06
N VAL A 109 8.39 -5.27 -7.78
CA VAL A 109 9.74 -5.76 -8.10
C VAL A 109 9.85 -5.97 -9.61
N GLY A 110 10.87 -5.37 -10.22
CA GLY A 110 11.14 -5.53 -11.65
C GLY A 110 11.57 -6.97 -11.98
N LYS A 111 11.13 -7.48 -13.12
CA LYS A 111 11.42 -8.87 -13.54
C LYS A 111 12.92 -9.14 -13.70
N ASP A 112 13.66 -8.14 -14.16
CA ASP A 112 15.12 -8.22 -14.38
C ASP A 112 15.95 -7.65 -13.20
N SER A 113 15.30 -7.37 -12.07
CA SER A 113 15.97 -6.83 -10.89
C SER A 113 16.85 -7.89 -10.21
N ARG A 114 17.87 -7.43 -9.49
CA ARG A 114 18.73 -8.33 -8.70
C ARG A 114 17.93 -9.13 -7.67
N VAL A 115 16.93 -8.51 -7.06
CA VAL A 115 16.01 -9.17 -6.12
C VAL A 115 15.27 -10.32 -6.80
N SER A 116 14.70 -10.07 -7.98
CA SER A 116 13.99 -11.11 -8.75
C SER A 116 14.91 -12.29 -9.07
N GLN A 117 16.11 -12.03 -9.54
CA GLN A 117 17.12 -13.07 -9.84
C GLN A 117 17.44 -13.90 -8.60
N LEU A 118 17.71 -13.27 -7.46
CA LEU A 118 18.03 -13.96 -6.20
C LEU A 118 16.86 -14.79 -5.67
N ILE A 119 15.61 -14.32 -5.83
CA ILE A 119 14.42 -15.09 -5.49
C ILE A 119 14.34 -16.36 -6.34
N GLU A 120 14.54 -16.24 -7.65
CA GLU A 120 14.50 -17.41 -8.54
C GLU A 120 15.66 -18.40 -8.26
N GLU A 121 16.84 -17.90 -7.94
CA GLU A 121 17.98 -18.73 -7.50
C GLU A 121 17.64 -19.50 -6.21
N SER A 122 17.01 -18.85 -5.25
CA SER A 122 16.65 -19.46 -3.95
C SER A 122 15.57 -20.57 -4.07
N LYS A 123 14.74 -20.53 -5.11
CA LYS A 123 13.72 -21.55 -5.37
C LYS A 123 14.28 -22.82 -5.98
N LYS A 124 15.49 -22.78 -6.52
CA LYS A 124 16.15 -23.92 -7.17
C LYS A 124 16.96 -24.77 -6.18
N GLN A 125 17.13 -24.31 -4.95
CA GLN A 125 17.84 -24.99 -3.86
C GLN A 125 16.85 -25.79 -2.99
#